data_06f1df41b28bbe99c4f311716ecc6b87
#
_entry.id   06f1df41b28bbe99c4f311716ecc6b87
#
_cell.length_a   1.000
_cell.length_b   1.000
_cell.length_c   1.000
_cell.angle_alpha   90.00
_cell.angle_beta   90.00
_cell.angle_gamma   90.00
#
_symmetry.space_group_name_H-M   'P 1'
#
loop_
_entity.id
_entity.type
_entity.pdbx_description
1 polymer ?
#
loop_
_entity_poly.entity_id
_entity_poly.type
_entity_poly.pdbx_seq_one_letter_code
_entity_poly.pdbx_strand_id
1 'polypeptide(L)'
;PVASVVYGLTRVFIRVVLWSYFRLGVSGREHLTGDAALIIAPVHRSNLDSFLLAPLTRRRFRSLAKESLFQVRPLAWFMAALGAFPVRRGSADRESLRAARLLLDEGATLLVFPEGGRQQGDEIGELFDGAAYLAARTGAPVVPVGIAGTEEAMAQGVRLPRPCRVQVVVGPALPPPDRSAKRSALRAWTADLLAN
;
A
#
# COMPACT_ATOMS: atom_id res chain seq x y z
N PRO A 1 14.12 -2.09 18.89
CA PRO A 1 14.31 -0.66 19.17
C PRO A 1 14.82 0.12 17.96
N VAL A 2 15.95 -0.28 17.33
CA VAL A 2 16.58 0.48 16.21
C VAL A 2 15.66 0.61 15.00
N ALA A 3 15.01 -0.46 14.55
CA ALA A 3 14.11 -0.44 13.39
C ALA A 3 12.91 0.50 13.60
N SER A 4 12.38 0.63 14.82
CA SER A 4 11.29 1.55 15.11
C SER A 4 11.74 3.01 15.08
N VAL A 5 12.96 3.30 15.54
CA VAL A 5 13.55 4.63 15.46
C VAL A 5 13.79 5.02 13.99
N VAL A 6 14.38 4.11 13.20
CA VAL A 6 14.62 4.34 11.76
C VAL A 6 13.29 4.58 11.03
N TYR A 7 12.26 3.76 11.30
CA TYR A 7 10.94 3.98 10.73
C TYR A 7 10.37 5.36 11.10
N GLY A 8 10.46 5.75 12.38
CA GLY A 8 9.99 7.05 12.86
C GLY A 8 10.70 8.21 12.18
N LEU A 9 12.04 8.18 12.13
CA LEU A 9 12.85 9.21 11.47
C LEU A 9 12.56 9.30 9.97
N THR A 10 12.48 8.15 9.28
CA THR A 10 12.14 8.12 7.84
C THR A 10 10.76 8.71 7.60
N ARG A 11 9.78 8.38 8.44
CA ARG A 11 8.43 8.91 8.33
C ARG A 11 8.37 10.43 8.55
N VAL A 12 9.11 10.96 9.53
CA VAL A 12 9.22 12.41 9.74
C VAL A 12 9.88 13.07 8.55
N PHE A 13 10.97 12.51 8.04
CA PHE A 13 11.63 12.99 6.83
C PHE A 13 10.67 13.04 5.63
N ILE A 14 9.93 11.96 5.36
CA ILE A 14 8.95 11.92 4.28
C ILE A 14 7.91 13.02 4.47
N ARG A 15 7.36 13.16 5.68
CA ARG A 15 6.31 14.14 5.96
C ARG A 15 6.80 15.56 5.82
N VAL A 16 8.00 15.88 6.27
CA VAL A 16 8.51 17.27 6.27
C VAL A 16 9.15 17.60 4.93
N VAL A 17 10.00 16.72 4.41
CA VAL A 17 10.79 17.01 3.21
C VAL A 17 10.04 16.62 1.94
N LEU A 18 9.65 15.34 1.79
CA LEU A 18 9.05 14.89 0.54
C LEU A 18 7.64 15.44 0.32
N TRP A 19 6.80 15.53 1.35
CA TRP A 19 5.48 16.12 1.21
C TRP A 19 5.55 17.60 0.82
N SER A 20 6.52 18.36 1.37
CA SER A 20 6.75 19.74 0.96
C SER A 20 7.30 19.82 -0.46
N TYR A 21 8.27 18.98 -0.81
CA TYR A 21 8.87 18.93 -2.16
C TYR A 21 7.84 18.65 -3.25
N PHE A 22 6.91 17.71 -2.99
CA PHE A 22 5.83 17.37 -3.90
C PHE A 22 4.56 18.19 -3.68
N ARG A 23 4.56 19.19 -2.81
CA ARG A 23 3.35 19.97 -2.46
C ARG A 23 2.14 19.05 -2.24
N LEU A 24 2.36 17.97 -1.47
CA LEU A 24 1.42 16.87 -1.33
C LEU A 24 0.18 17.28 -0.56
N GLY A 25 -0.98 17.17 -1.20
CA GLY A 25 -2.30 17.33 -0.60
C GLY A 25 -2.92 15.99 -0.20
N VAL A 26 -3.59 15.95 0.95
CA VAL A 26 -4.31 14.75 1.43
C VAL A 26 -5.72 15.13 1.80
N SER A 27 -6.70 14.36 1.34
CA SER A 27 -8.10 14.40 1.75
C SER A 27 -8.58 13.03 2.22
N GLY A 28 -9.65 12.98 3.04
CA GLY A 28 -10.24 11.72 3.52
C GLY A 28 -9.40 10.98 4.58
N ARG A 29 -8.41 11.64 5.18
CA ARG A 29 -7.50 11.00 6.17
C ARG A 29 -8.24 10.46 7.40
N GLU A 30 -9.39 11.00 7.71
CA GLU A 30 -10.31 10.55 8.76
C GLU A 30 -10.78 9.11 8.58
N HIS A 31 -10.75 8.58 7.37
CA HIS A 31 -11.09 7.18 7.09
C HIS A 31 -10.02 6.17 7.56
N LEU A 32 -8.81 6.66 7.90
CA LEU A 32 -7.71 5.84 8.41
C LEU A 32 -7.67 5.82 9.95
N THR A 33 -8.81 5.85 10.58
CA THR A 33 -8.95 5.85 12.06
C THR A 33 -9.06 4.43 12.62
N GLY A 34 -8.77 4.31 13.93
CA GLY A 34 -8.87 3.05 14.68
C GLY A 34 -7.55 2.28 14.78
N ASP A 35 -7.53 1.34 15.72
CA ASP A 35 -6.36 0.50 16.05
C ASP A 35 -6.50 -0.96 15.56
N ALA A 36 -7.63 -1.29 14.93
CA ALA A 36 -7.86 -2.62 14.36
C ALA A 36 -7.02 -2.85 13.08
N ALA A 37 -6.93 -4.10 12.66
CA ALA A 37 -6.32 -4.46 11.38
C ALA A 37 -6.96 -3.67 10.23
N LEU A 38 -6.16 -3.23 9.27
CA LEU A 38 -6.61 -2.42 8.15
C LEU A 38 -5.82 -2.76 6.89
N ILE A 39 -6.50 -2.88 5.77
CA ILE A 39 -5.87 -2.99 4.44
C ILE A 39 -6.01 -1.63 3.75
N ILE A 40 -4.90 -1.04 3.35
CA ILE A 40 -4.86 0.17 2.52
C ILE A 40 -4.58 -0.29 1.09
N ALA A 41 -5.47 0.05 0.18
CA ALA A 41 -5.48 -0.40 -1.20
C ALA A 41 -5.31 0.78 -2.17
N PRO A 42 -4.07 1.28 -2.38
CA PRO A 42 -3.83 2.38 -3.30
C PRO A 42 -3.70 1.91 -4.75
N VAL A 43 -3.98 2.82 -5.68
CA VAL A 43 -3.49 2.71 -7.07
C VAL A 43 -1.96 2.77 -7.10
N HIS A 44 -1.32 2.19 -8.11
CA HIS A 44 0.15 2.09 -8.17
C HIS A 44 0.70 2.69 -9.45
N ARG A 45 1.32 3.86 -9.35
CA ARG A 45 1.88 4.61 -10.50
C ARG A 45 3.40 4.75 -10.42
N SER A 46 3.95 4.82 -9.20
CA SER A 46 5.37 5.12 -8.99
C SER A 46 5.96 4.33 -7.83
N ASN A 47 7.28 4.18 -7.82
CA ASN A 47 8.00 3.68 -6.63
C ASN A 47 7.84 4.64 -5.43
N LEU A 48 7.47 5.89 -5.65
CA LEU A 48 7.23 6.88 -4.60
C LEU A 48 5.97 6.58 -3.78
N ASP A 49 4.98 5.89 -4.36
CA ASP A 49 3.67 5.70 -3.74
C ASP A 49 3.77 5.15 -2.32
N SER A 50 4.47 4.03 -2.14
CA SER A 50 4.62 3.40 -0.82
C SER A 50 5.28 4.32 0.21
N PHE A 51 6.25 5.14 -0.22
CA PHE A 51 6.94 6.07 0.67
C PHE A 51 6.05 7.25 1.04
N LEU A 52 5.40 7.87 0.06
CA LEU A 52 4.55 9.04 0.28
C LEU A 52 3.32 8.72 1.12
N LEU A 53 2.83 7.48 1.05
CA LEU A 53 1.69 7.02 1.83
C LEU A 53 2.05 6.67 3.30
N ALA A 54 3.32 6.39 3.61
CA ALA A 54 3.74 5.97 4.96
C ALA A 54 3.36 6.96 6.09
N PRO A 55 3.34 8.30 5.90
CA PRO A 55 2.90 9.24 6.93
C PRO A 55 1.38 9.45 7.03
N LEU A 56 0.56 8.77 6.23
CA LEU A 56 -0.90 8.94 6.27
C LEU A 56 -1.49 8.55 7.62
N THR A 57 -0.97 7.50 8.25
CA THR A 57 -1.41 7.10 9.59
C THR A 57 -0.27 7.21 10.61
N ARG A 58 -0.60 7.12 11.89
CA ARG A 58 0.41 6.99 12.96
C ARG A 58 0.93 5.56 13.10
N ARG A 59 0.21 4.59 12.56
CA ARG A 59 0.54 3.17 12.61
C ARG A 59 1.65 2.82 11.63
N ARG A 60 2.41 1.80 11.95
CA ARG A 60 3.45 1.29 11.06
C ARG A 60 2.82 0.47 9.95
N PHE A 61 3.06 0.84 8.69
CA PHE A 61 2.66 0.05 7.56
C PHE A 61 3.50 -1.22 7.43
N ARG A 62 2.83 -2.28 7.01
CA ARG A 62 3.45 -3.45 6.43
C ARG A 62 3.16 -3.42 4.93
N SER A 63 4.15 -3.68 4.10
CA SER A 63 3.97 -3.64 2.64
C SER A 63 4.65 -4.82 1.96
N LEU A 64 4.03 -5.29 0.89
CA LEU A 64 4.62 -6.30 0.01
C LEU A 64 5.61 -5.62 -0.94
N ALA A 65 6.85 -6.06 -0.97
CA ALA A 65 7.88 -5.50 -1.83
C ALA A 65 8.58 -6.59 -2.65
N LYS A 66 9.06 -6.22 -3.84
CA LYS A 66 9.70 -7.17 -4.76
C LYS A 66 10.91 -7.84 -4.09
N GLU A 67 11.00 -9.18 -4.17
CA GLU A 67 12.07 -9.99 -3.58
C GLU A 67 13.48 -9.48 -3.95
N SER A 68 13.66 -8.97 -5.18
CA SER A 68 14.96 -8.44 -5.62
C SER A 68 15.50 -7.27 -4.78
N LEU A 69 14.64 -6.53 -4.06
CA LEU A 69 15.05 -5.46 -3.15
C LEU A 69 15.74 -5.98 -1.89
N PHE A 70 15.58 -7.27 -1.59
CA PHE A 70 16.15 -7.92 -0.41
C PHE A 70 17.45 -8.69 -0.70
N GLN A 71 17.95 -8.65 -1.93
CA GLN A 71 19.21 -9.32 -2.31
C GLN A 71 20.46 -8.60 -1.77
N VAL A 72 20.39 -7.28 -1.58
CA VAL A 72 21.48 -6.48 -1.02
C VAL A 72 21.25 -6.27 0.47
N ARG A 73 22.12 -6.83 1.31
CA ARG A 73 21.94 -6.85 2.79
C ARG A 73 21.58 -5.50 3.43
N PRO A 74 22.28 -4.38 3.17
CA PRO A 74 21.92 -3.08 3.75
C PRO A 74 20.53 -2.61 3.31
N LEU A 75 20.19 -2.79 2.04
CA LEU A 75 18.89 -2.45 1.49
C LEU A 75 17.80 -3.34 2.07
N ALA A 76 18.05 -4.65 2.18
CA ALA A 76 17.12 -5.61 2.80
C ALA A 76 16.80 -5.22 4.25
N TRP A 77 17.83 -4.88 5.03
CA TRP A 77 17.64 -4.41 6.40
C TRP A 77 16.82 -3.13 6.46
N PHE A 78 17.10 -2.15 5.61
CA PHE A 78 16.37 -0.88 5.55
C PHE A 78 14.91 -1.10 5.14
N MET A 79 14.65 -1.90 4.10
CA MET A 79 13.29 -2.25 3.66
C MET A 79 12.51 -2.96 4.77
N ALA A 80 13.14 -3.92 5.46
CA ALA A 80 12.52 -4.60 6.60
C ALA A 80 12.26 -3.63 7.77
N ALA A 81 13.18 -2.69 8.04
CA ALA A 81 12.99 -1.64 9.03
C ALA A 81 11.80 -0.73 8.69
N LEU A 82 11.53 -0.50 7.40
CA LEU A 82 10.34 0.22 6.93
C LEU A 82 9.05 -0.62 6.95
N GLY A 83 9.14 -1.90 7.32
CA GLY A 83 7.97 -2.79 7.40
C GLY A 83 7.69 -3.54 6.10
N ALA A 84 8.54 -3.44 5.10
CA ALA A 84 8.41 -4.20 3.88
C ALA A 84 8.84 -5.66 4.08
N PHE A 85 8.16 -6.59 3.39
CA PHE A 85 8.54 -8.00 3.33
C PHE A 85 8.50 -8.50 1.88
N PRO A 86 9.39 -9.46 1.53
CA PRO A 86 9.61 -9.88 0.16
C PRO A 86 8.43 -10.66 -0.40
N VAL A 87 8.10 -10.41 -1.68
CA VAL A 87 7.14 -11.20 -2.44
C VAL A 87 7.66 -11.47 -3.85
N ARG A 88 7.34 -12.64 -4.39
CA ARG A 88 7.57 -13.00 -5.79
C ARG A 88 6.42 -12.50 -6.64
N ARG A 89 6.68 -11.54 -7.53
CA ARG A 89 5.67 -11.03 -8.45
C ARG A 89 5.43 -12.04 -9.58
N GLY A 90 4.18 -12.13 -10.05
CA GLY A 90 3.80 -12.93 -11.22
C GLY A 90 3.27 -14.36 -10.93
N SER A 91 3.25 -14.78 -9.69
CA SER A 91 2.47 -15.93 -9.24
C SER A 91 1.56 -15.48 -8.09
N ALA A 92 0.39 -16.12 -7.96
CA ALA A 92 -0.39 -16.01 -6.73
C ALA A 92 0.47 -16.64 -5.62
N ASP A 93 1.40 -15.83 -5.07
CA ASP A 93 2.34 -16.30 -4.06
C ASP A 93 1.57 -16.59 -2.77
N ARG A 94 1.22 -17.86 -2.61
CA ARG A 94 0.47 -18.34 -1.43
C ARG A 94 1.21 -18.03 -0.13
N GLU A 95 2.55 -18.03 -0.16
CA GLU A 95 3.37 -17.72 1.01
C GLU A 95 3.21 -16.25 1.39
N SER A 96 3.24 -15.35 0.42
CA SER A 96 3.05 -13.91 0.64
C SER A 96 1.65 -13.60 1.17
N LEU A 97 0.61 -14.23 0.61
CA LEU A 97 -0.76 -14.08 1.11
C LEU A 97 -0.91 -14.65 2.53
N ARG A 98 -0.24 -15.76 2.84
CA ARG A 98 -0.21 -16.32 4.19
C ARG A 98 0.49 -15.39 5.18
N ALA A 99 1.65 -14.85 4.82
CA ALA A 99 2.37 -13.88 5.66
C ALA A 99 1.56 -12.60 5.87
N ALA A 100 0.94 -12.07 4.81
CA ALA A 100 0.05 -10.92 4.87
C ALA A 100 -1.14 -11.15 5.82
N ARG A 101 -1.74 -12.33 5.73
CA ARG A 101 -2.83 -12.74 6.63
C ARG A 101 -2.39 -12.77 8.09
N LEU A 102 -1.26 -13.40 8.40
CA LEU A 102 -0.74 -13.45 9.78
C LEU A 102 -0.54 -12.05 10.35
N LEU A 103 0.02 -11.12 9.57
CA LEU A 103 0.19 -9.73 9.99
C LEU A 103 -1.15 -9.04 10.27
N LEU A 104 -2.17 -9.28 9.45
CA LEU A 104 -3.52 -8.74 9.69
C LEU A 104 -4.19 -9.37 10.90
N ASP A 105 -4.02 -10.68 11.12
CA ASP A 105 -4.52 -11.39 12.32
C ASP A 105 -3.85 -10.83 13.62
N GLU A 106 -2.61 -10.30 13.52
CA GLU A 106 -1.91 -9.57 14.58
C GLU A 106 -2.34 -8.08 14.70
N GLY A 107 -3.32 -7.64 13.94
CA GLY A 107 -3.82 -6.26 13.97
C GLY A 107 -2.98 -5.25 13.17
N ALA A 108 -2.11 -5.69 12.25
CA ALA A 108 -1.28 -4.79 11.48
C ALA A 108 -2.08 -3.97 10.44
N THR A 109 -1.52 -2.82 10.04
CA THR A 109 -1.95 -2.08 8.86
C THR A 109 -1.13 -2.55 7.65
N LEU A 110 -1.79 -3.09 6.64
CA LEU A 110 -1.16 -3.65 5.45
C LEU A 110 -1.41 -2.77 4.23
N LEU A 111 -0.35 -2.43 3.50
CA LEU A 111 -0.41 -1.73 2.22
C LEU A 111 -0.36 -2.78 1.10
N VAL A 112 -1.42 -2.87 0.33
CA VAL A 112 -1.55 -3.82 -0.80
C VAL A 112 -1.94 -3.03 -2.03
N PHE A 113 -1.16 -3.13 -3.10
CA PHE A 113 -1.52 -2.57 -4.39
C PHE A 113 -2.37 -3.57 -5.18
N PRO A 114 -3.68 -3.32 -5.35
CA PRO A 114 -4.56 -4.30 -6.01
C PRO A 114 -4.19 -4.58 -7.46
N GLU A 115 -3.56 -3.62 -8.15
CA GLU A 115 -3.08 -3.75 -9.52
C GLU A 115 -1.89 -4.72 -9.67
N GLY A 116 -1.30 -5.20 -8.56
CA GLY A 116 -0.18 -6.14 -8.56
C GLY A 116 1.13 -5.61 -9.15
N GLY A 117 1.10 -4.47 -9.81
CA GLY A 117 2.23 -3.80 -10.41
C GLY A 117 1.93 -2.34 -10.72
N ARG A 118 2.97 -1.57 -11.10
CA ARG A 118 2.78 -0.18 -11.50
C ARG A 118 2.12 -0.12 -12.87
N GLN A 119 1.08 0.71 -12.97
CA GLN A 119 0.40 1.05 -14.22
C GLN A 119 0.86 2.42 -14.71
N GLN A 120 0.58 2.72 -15.96
CA GLN A 120 0.86 4.01 -16.60
C GLN A 120 -0.44 4.65 -17.07
N GLY A 121 -0.48 5.98 -17.08
CA GLY A 121 -1.64 6.74 -17.50
C GLY A 121 -2.72 6.86 -16.43
N ASP A 122 -3.86 7.40 -16.83
CA ASP A 122 -4.93 7.78 -15.89
C ASP A 122 -5.92 6.64 -15.59
N GLU A 123 -5.91 5.58 -16.39
CA GLU A 123 -6.82 4.46 -16.19
C GLU A 123 -6.32 3.52 -15.09
N ILE A 124 -7.25 3.08 -14.24
CA ILE A 124 -6.95 2.05 -13.25
C ILE A 124 -6.92 0.70 -13.97
N GLY A 125 -5.80 -0.02 -13.81
CA GLY A 125 -5.62 -1.34 -14.39
C GLY A 125 -6.54 -2.41 -13.79
N GLU A 126 -6.46 -3.62 -14.33
CA GLU A 126 -7.18 -4.76 -13.75
C GLU A 126 -6.73 -4.98 -12.30
N LEU A 127 -7.72 -5.11 -11.40
CA LEU A 127 -7.47 -5.38 -9.98
C LEU A 127 -7.47 -6.89 -9.72
N PHE A 128 -6.47 -7.34 -8.97
CA PHE A 128 -6.40 -8.72 -8.49
C PHE A 128 -7.16 -8.90 -7.17
N ASP A 129 -7.74 -10.06 -6.97
CA ASP A 129 -8.58 -10.40 -5.81
C ASP A 129 -7.80 -10.53 -4.48
N GLY A 130 -6.49 -10.24 -4.46
CA GLY A 130 -5.63 -10.42 -3.28
C GLY A 130 -6.09 -9.63 -2.06
N ALA A 131 -6.48 -8.37 -2.23
CA ALA A 131 -7.00 -7.53 -1.16
C ALA A 131 -8.35 -8.04 -0.65
N ALA A 132 -9.27 -8.40 -1.56
CA ALA A 132 -10.57 -8.98 -1.22
C ALA A 132 -10.42 -10.32 -0.48
N TYR A 133 -9.50 -11.17 -0.92
CA TYR A 133 -9.20 -12.44 -0.27
C TYR A 133 -8.70 -12.24 1.17
N LEU A 134 -7.74 -11.32 1.37
CA LEU A 134 -7.22 -11.01 2.69
C LEU A 134 -8.31 -10.44 3.60
N ALA A 135 -9.10 -9.49 3.10
CA ALA A 135 -10.22 -8.90 3.83
C ALA A 135 -11.23 -9.97 4.27
N ALA A 136 -11.66 -10.84 3.36
CA ALA A 136 -12.59 -11.94 3.67
C ALA A 136 -12.04 -12.89 4.74
N ARG A 137 -10.73 -13.22 4.70
CA ARG A 137 -10.14 -14.19 5.62
C ARG A 137 -9.84 -13.64 7.00
N THR A 138 -9.57 -12.35 7.12
CA THR A 138 -9.17 -11.70 8.37
C THR A 138 -10.27 -10.84 9.00
N GLY A 139 -11.28 -10.45 8.22
CA GLY A 139 -12.30 -9.48 8.64
C GLY A 139 -11.79 -8.04 8.64
N ALA A 140 -10.59 -7.79 8.13
CA ALA A 140 -10.03 -6.44 8.05
C ALA A 140 -10.76 -5.62 6.97
N PRO A 141 -11.19 -4.39 7.26
CA PRO A 141 -11.75 -3.49 6.26
C PRO A 141 -10.66 -3.06 5.26
N VAL A 142 -11.10 -2.64 4.07
CA VAL A 142 -10.22 -2.13 3.01
C VAL A 142 -10.51 -0.67 2.76
N VAL A 143 -9.48 0.15 2.79
CA VAL A 143 -9.56 1.58 2.47
C VAL A 143 -8.94 1.82 1.11
N PRO A 144 -9.73 2.20 0.09
CA PRO A 144 -9.21 2.60 -1.21
C PRO A 144 -8.45 3.93 -1.10
N VAL A 145 -7.36 4.05 -1.86
CA VAL A 145 -6.59 5.29 -1.90
C VAL A 145 -6.23 5.64 -3.33
N GLY A 146 -6.73 6.79 -3.78
CA GLY A 146 -6.29 7.41 -5.03
C GLY A 146 -4.97 8.16 -4.80
N ILE A 147 -4.05 8.07 -5.75
CA ILE A 147 -2.84 8.88 -5.77
C ILE A 147 -2.58 9.38 -7.20
N ALA A 148 -2.41 10.68 -7.36
CA ALA A 148 -2.13 11.33 -8.64
C ALA A 148 -0.87 12.17 -8.56
N GLY A 149 -0.18 12.34 -9.70
CA GLY A 149 1.06 13.13 -9.83
C GLY A 149 2.34 12.36 -9.52
N THR A 150 2.30 11.15 -8.98
CA THR A 150 3.52 10.38 -8.67
C THR A 150 4.18 9.80 -9.91
N GLU A 151 3.42 9.53 -10.98
CA GLU A 151 3.98 9.15 -12.28
C GLU A 151 4.75 10.32 -12.90
N GLU A 152 4.19 11.54 -12.88
CA GLU A 152 4.88 12.74 -13.32
C GLU A 152 6.13 13.01 -12.47
N ALA A 153 6.04 12.80 -11.16
CA ALA A 153 7.15 12.97 -10.23
C ALA A 153 8.30 12.03 -10.54
N MET A 154 8.01 10.75 -10.77
CA MET A 154 9.00 9.72 -11.02
C MET A 154 8.38 8.56 -11.80
N ALA A 155 8.36 8.68 -13.12
CA ALA A 155 7.90 7.65 -14.03
C ALA A 155 8.74 6.37 -13.92
N GLN A 156 8.23 5.28 -14.49
CA GLN A 156 8.96 4.02 -14.54
C GLN A 156 10.27 4.18 -15.33
N GLY A 157 11.39 3.75 -14.74
CA GLY A 157 12.74 3.89 -15.34
C GLY A 157 13.47 5.18 -14.97
N VAL A 158 12.76 6.19 -14.46
CA VAL A 158 13.37 7.44 -13.96
C VAL A 158 13.97 7.21 -12.57
N ARG A 159 15.19 7.72 -12.35
CA ARG A 159 15.93 7.54 -11.08
C ARG A 159 15.79 8.72 -10.12
N LEU A 160 15.58 9.92 -10.63
CA LEU A 160 15.50 11.13 -9.82
C LEU A 160 14.10 11.74 -9.91
N PRO A 161 13.44 11.99 -8.78
CA PRO A 161 12.12 12.58 -8.79
C PRO A 161 12.16 14.06 -9.18
N ARG A 162 11.13 14.53 -9.90
CA ARG A 162 10.93 15.93 -10.23
C ARG A 162 9.91 16.54 -9.26
N PRO A 163 10.04 17.84 -8.91
CA PRO A 163 9.04 18.53 -8.11
C PRO A 163 7.74 18.68 -8.93
N CYS A 164 6.67 18.11 -8.44
CA CYS A 164 5.32 18.28 -8.98
C CYS A 164 4.30 18.26 -7.85
N ARG A 165 3.04 18.52 -8.17
CA ARG A 165 1.97 18.42 -7.17
C ARG A 165 1.47 16.98 -7.10
N VAL A 166 1.50 16.39 -5.90
CA VAL A 166 0.92 15.07 -5.65
C VAL A 166 -0.36 15.22 -4.83
N GLN A 167 -1.40 14.50 -5.22
CA GLN A 167 -2.68 14.46 -4.51
C GLN A 167 -2.94 13.04 -4.04
N VAL A 168 -3.39 12.91 -2.80
CA VAL A 168 -3.81 11.65 -2.19
C VAL A 168 -5.24 11.82 -1.69
N VAL A 169 -6.12 10.94 -2.15
CA VAL A 169 -7.51 10.87 -1.73
C VAL A 169 -7.72 9.53 -1.04
N VAL A 170 -8.12 9.57 0.21
CA VAL A 170 -8.45 8.38 0.99
C VAL A 170 -9.96 8.20 0.99
N GLY A 171 -10.44 7.13 0.41
CA GLY A 171 -11.86 6.78 0.36
C GLY A 171 -12.37 6.22 1.68
N PRO A 172 -13.68 6.01 1.81
CA PRO A 172 -14.28 5.38 2.97
C PRO A 172 -13.85 3.92 3.10
N ALA A 173 -13.80 3.42 4.34
CA ALA A 173 -13.47 2.03 4.59
C ALA A 173 -14.61 1.12 4.09
N LEU A 174 -14.29 0.20 3.21
CA LEU A 174 -15.20 -0.83 2.72
C LEU A 174 -15.19 -2.02 3.69
N PRO A 175 -16.40 -2.53 4.06
CA PRO A 175 -16.48 -3.72 4.90
C PRO A 175 -15.90 -4.93 4.14
N PRO A 176 -15.30 -5.91 4.86
CA PRO A 176 -14.78 -7.10 4.23
C PRO A 176 -15.91 -7.93 3.59
N PRO A 177 -15.65 -8.65 2.49
CA PRO A 177 -16.58 -9.61 1.95
C PRO A 177 -16.76 -10.78 2.92
N ASP A 178 -17.86 -11.56 2.73
CA ASP A 178 -18.12 -12.72 3.59
C ASP A 178 -16.93 -13.68 3.62
N ARG A 179 -16.65 -14.25 4.81
CA ARG A 179 -15.52 -15.17 5.02
C ARG A 179 -15.59 -16.43 4.15
N SER A 180 -16.79 -16.85 3.80
CA SER A 180 -17.08 -18.01 2.93
C SER A 180 -17.20 -17.61 1.45
N ALA A 181 -17.00 -16.34 1.10
CA ALA A 181 -17.15 -15.83 -0.25
C ALA A 181 -16.34 -16.66 -1.28
N LYS A 182 -17.02 -17.09 -2.32
CA LYS A 182 -16.40 -17.79 -3.45
C LYS A 182 -15.65 -16.77 -4.33
N ARG A 183 -14.78 -17.28 -5.21
CA ARG A 183 -13.95 -16.44 -6.08
C ARG A 183 -14.76 -15.43 -6.92
N SER A 184 -15.95 -15.82 -7.41
CA SER A 184 -16.83 -14.91 -8.15
C SER A 184 -17.30 -13.71 -7.31
N ALA A 185 -17.67 -13.96 -6.04
CA ALA A 185 -18.07 -12.89 -5.12
C ALA A 185 -16.89 -11.98 -4.74
N LEU A 186 -15.67 -12.53 -4.58
CA LEU A 186 -14.48 -11.73 -4.35
C LEU A 186 -14.16 -10.83 -5.55
N ARG A 187 -14.32 -11.32 -6.79
CA ARG A 187 -14.17 -10.51 -8.00
C ARG A 187 -15.19 -9.38 -8.08
N ALA A 188 -16.45 -9.67 -7.79
CA ALA A 188 -17.49 -8.64 -7.76
C ALA A 188 -17.14 -7.56 -6.72
N TRP A 189 -16.75 -7.96 -5.52
CA TRP A 189 -16.32 -7.02 -4.47
C TRP A 189 -15.08 -6.22 -4.88
N THR A 190 -14.12 -6.84 -5.59
CA THR A 190 -12.93 -6.14 -6.11
C THR A 190 -13.32 -5.10 -7.18
N ALA A 191 -14.35 -5.38 -7.99
CA ALA A 191 -14.87 -4.41 -8.95
C ALA A 191 -15.51 -3.21 -8.24
N ASP A 192 -16.23 -3.43 -7.14
CA ASP A 192 -16.81 -2.36 -6.32
C ASP A 192 -15.74 -1.46 -5.68
N LEU A 193 -14.55 -1.98 -5.44
CA LEU A 193 -13.40 -1.20 -4.95
C LEU A 193 -12.98 -0.08 -5.93
N LEU A 194 -13.24 -0.26 -7.24
CA LEU A 194 -12.96 0.74 -8.27
C LEU A 194 -13.93 1.93 -8.24
N ALA A 195 -15.13 1.72 -7.72
CA ALA A 195 -16.19 2.72 -7.70
C ALA A 195 -16.11 3.69 -6.50
N ASN A 196 -15.23 3.40 -5.54
CA ASN A 196 -15.06 4.14 -4.29
C ASN A 196 -13.71 4.83 -4.20
#